data_86541bace2834bfdb9d7563de0cf4919
#
_entry.id   86541bace2834bfdb9d7563de0cf4919
#
_cell.length_a   1.000
_cell.length_b   1.000
_cell.length_c   1.000
_cell.angle_alpha   90.00
_cell.angle_beta   90.00
_cell.angle_gamma   90.00
#
_symmetry.space_group_name_H-M   'P 1'
#
loop_
_entity.id
_entity.type
_entity.pdbx_description
1 polymer ?
#
loop_
_entity_poly.entity_id
_entity_poly.type
_entity_poly.pdbx_seq_one_letter_code
_entity_poly.pdbx_strand_id
1 'polypeptide(L)'
;MITTDKVIEIFCIADDFCKEYEKEIQNHQLQAGNVSKKRNRQTRMSQSEIITVMVCFHCGTFHNFKHYYRFYICEHMNSYFPNAVSYNRFVELQPRTIVPLMLLLKLVGFGECTGITYVDSTPIKVCHNKRIYSNKVFKDIAQRGKSTMGWFFGFKLHLVCNEKGELLNFSLTKGNVDDRNPDVINVLTKDLFGKL
;
A
#
# COMPACT_ATOMS: atom_id res chain seq x y z
N MET A 1 1.69 -17.10 -13.23
CA MET A 1 0.72 -17.27 -12.12
C MET A 1 1.55 -17.39 -10.85
N ILE A 2 1.15 -16.78 -9.74
CA ILE A 2 1.85 -16.92 -8.47
C ILE A 2 1.76 -18.38 -7.98
N THR A 3 2.84 -18.93 -7.45
CA THR A 3 2.86 -20.29 -6.91
C THR A 3 2.24 -20.32 -5.50
N THR A 4 1.72 -21.48 -5.11
CA THR A 4 1.15 -21.69 -3.77
C THR A 4 2.19 -21.41 -2.67
N ASP A 5 3.43 -21.88 -2.86
CA ASP A 5 4.52 -21.66 -1.89
C ASP A 5 4.78 -20.17 -1.67
N LYS A 6 4.72 -19.36 -2.75
CA LYS A 6 4.88 -17.92 -2.64
C LYS A 6 3.71 -17.25 -1.89
N VAL A 7 2.50 -17.76 -2.06
CA VAL A 7 1.33 -17.28 -1.28
C VAL A 7 1.51 -17.59 0.19
N ILE A 8 1.98 -18.79 0.53
CA ILE A 8 2.25 -19.20 1.92
C ILE A 8 3.37 -18.34 2.52
N GLU A 9 4.45 -18.13 1.80
CA GLU A 9 5.57 -17.27 2.23
C GLU A 9 5.08 -15.85 2.58
N ILE A 10 4.33 -15.22 1.67
CA ILE A 10 3.77 -13.89 1.88
C ILE A 10 2.82 -13.89 3.10
N PHE A 11 2.01 -14.94 3.24
CA PHE A 11 1.11 -15.07 4.38
C PHE A 11 1.88 -15.18 5.70
N CYS A 12 2.92 -15.99 5.78
CA CYS A 12 3.72 -16.14 7.00
C CYS A 12 4.35 -14.79 7.42
N ILE A 13 4.93 -14.06 6.47
CA ILE A 13 5.52 -12.73 6.74
C ILE A 13 4.44 -11.76 7.25
N ALA A 14 3.27 -11.73 6.59
CA ALA A 14 2.16 -10.85 6.98
C ALA A 14 1.57 -11.24 8.34
N ASP A 15 1.48 -12.54 8.65
CA ASP A 15 0.87 -13.05 9.88
C ASP A 15 1.77 -12.82 11.10
N ASP A 16 3.07 -13.07 10.98
CA ASP A 16 4.04 -12.78 12.03
C ASP A 16 4.05 -11.29 12.37
N PHE A 17 4.09 -10.44 11.34
CA PHE A 17 3.99 -8.99 11.52
C PHE A 17 2.67 -8.57 12.18
N CYS A 18 1.52 -9.07 11.72
CA CYS A 18 0.22 -8.69 12.26
C CYS A 18 0.08 -9.08 13.73
N LYS A 19 0.62 -10.24 14.13
CA LYS A 19 0.61 -10.68 15.54
C LYS A 19 1.41 -9.75 16.44
N GLU A 20 2.58 -9.30 15.99
CA GLU A 20 3.40 -8.33 16.74
C GLU A 20 2.72 -6.96 16.79
N TYR A 21 2.20 -6.49 15.67
CA TYR A 21 1.48 -5.23 15.56
C TYR A 21 0.25 -5.17 16.48
N GLU A 22 -0.53 -6.24 16.56
CA GLU A 22 -1.70 -6.33 17.45
C GLU A 22 -1.29 -6.30 18.93
N LYS A 23 -0.19 -6.95 19.31
CA LYS A 23 0.35 -6.90 20.67
C LYS A 23 0.77 -5.47 21.06
N GLU A 24 1.48 -4.79 20.17
CA GLU A 24 1.92 -3.41 20.43
C GLU A 24 0.73 -2.45 20.56
N ILE A 25 -0.28 -2.56 19.70
CA ILE A 25 -1.49 -1.75 19.83
C ILE A 25 -2.19 -2.01 21.17
N GLN A 26 -2.31 -3.26 21.59
CA GLN A 26 -2.94 -3.60 22.87
C GLN A 26 -2.15 -3.00 24.06
N ASN A 27 -0.82 -3.09 24.02
CA ASN A 27 0.04 -2.50 25.05
C ASN A 27 -0.14 -0.97 25.14
N HIS A 28 -0.16 -0.29 24.00
CA HIS A 28 -0.39 1.16 23.94
C HIS A 28 -1.79 1.56 24.41
N GLN A 29 -2.83 0.78 24.08
CA GLN A 29 -4.20 1.05 24.55
C GLN A 29 -4.35 0.87 26.07
N LEU A 30 -3.65 -0.07 26.67
CA LEU A 30 -3.64 -0.28 28.12
C LEU A 30 -2.97 0.89 28.86
N GLN A 31 -1.94 1.48 28.26
CA GLN A 31 -1.24 2.65 28.83
C GLN A 31 -2.02 3.95 28.69
N ALA A 32 -2.84 4.09 27.68
CA ALA A 32 -3.59 5.32 27.39
C ALA A 32 -4.86 5.55 28.23
N GLY A 33 -5.22 4.64 29.14
CA GLY A 33 -6.23 4.70 30.22
C GLY A 33 -7.42 5.63 29.99
N ASN A 34 -8.28 5.42 29.05
CA ASN A 34 -9.63 5.96 28.82
C ASN A 34 -10.03 6.01 27.34
N VAL A 35 -9.85 4.91 26.63
CA VAL A 35 -10.46 4.80 25.30
C VAL A 35 -11.83 4.16 25.47
N SER A 36 -12.91 4.87 25.12
CA SER A 36 -14.25 4.31 25.08
C SER A 36 -14.22 2.97 24.32
N LYS A 37 -14.67 1.90 24.97
CA LYS A 37 -14.68 0.55 24.36
C LYS A 37 -15.49 0.55 23.06
N LYS A 38 -14.84 0.81 21.95
CA LYS A 38 -15.43 0.56 20.63
C LYS A 38 -15.66 -0.94 20.52
N ARG A 39 -16.90 -1.32 20.23
CA ARG A 39 -17.30 -2.72 20.00
C ARG A 39 -16.53 -3.26 18.79
N ASN A 40 -15.39 -3.91 19.03
CA ASN A 40 -14.54 -4.45 18.00
C ASN A 40 -14.95 -5.88 17.69
N ARG A 41 -15.93 -6.06 16.80
CA ARG A 41 -16.29 -7.38 16.29
C ARG A 41 -15.16 -7.86 15.39
N GLN A 42 -14.58 -8.99 15.71
CA GLN A 42 -13.59 -9.64 14.86
C GLN A 42 -14.17 -9.88 13.45
N THR A 43 -13.38 -9.58 12.45
CA THR A 43 -13.71 -9.86 11.05
C THR A 43 -13.51 -11.35 10.77
N ARG A 44 -14.29 -11.90 9.83
CA ARG A 44 -14.16 -13.30 9.44
C ARG A 44 -12.79 -13.60 8.81
N MET A 45 -12.27 -12.67 8.00
CA MET A 45 -10.90 -12.71 7.50
C MET A 45 -9.98 -11.95 8.44
N SER A 46 -8.78 -12.49 8.70
CA SER A 46 -7.72 -11.82 9.46
C SER A 46 -7.10 -10.67 8.66
N GLN A 47 -6.38 -9.78 9.34
CA GLN A 47 -5.62 -8.72 8.67
C GLN A 47 -4.52 -9.30 7.77
N SER A 48 -3.84 -10.37 8.23
CA SER A 48 -2.83 -11.09 7.48
C SER A 48 -3.38 -11.70 6.19
N GLU A 49 -4.56 -12.34 6.23
CA GLU A 49 -5.23 -12.83 5.02
C GLU A 49 -5.55 -11.73 4.02
N ILE A 50 -6.07 -10.58 4.49
CA ILE A 50 -6.40 -9.44 3.63
C ILE A 50 -5.14 -8.86 2.97
N ILE A 51 -4.07 -8.65 3.73
CA ILE A 51 -2.78 -8.16 3.23
C ILE A 51 -2.21 -9.14 2.20
N THR A 52 -2.21 -10.44 2.50
CA THR A 52 -1.74 -11.49 1.58
C THR A 52 -2.47 -11.44 0.26
N VAL A 53 -3.80 -11.39 0.28
CA VAL A 53 -4.63 -11.30 -0.93
C VAL A 53 -4.30 -10.06 -1.75
N MET A 54 -4.08 -8.91 -1.09
CA MET A 54 -3.72 -7.65 -1.77
C MET A 54 -2.33 -7.73 -2.42
N VAL A 55 -1.33 -8.22 -1.71
CA VAL A 55 0.05 -8.35 -2.21
C VAL A 55 0.12 -9.37 -3.35
N CYS A 56 -0.50 -10.54 -3.19
CA CYS A 56 -0.51 -11.59 -4.20
C CYS A 56 -1.17 -11.17 -5.53
N PHE A 57 -2.12 -10.24 -5.51
CA PHE A 57 -2.68 -9.68 -6.74
C PHE A 57 -1.61 -9.03 -7.61
N HIS A 58 -0.70 -8.27 -7.01
CA HIS A 58 0.37 -7.57 -7.73
C HIS A 58 1.51 -8.49 -8.16
N CYS A 59 1.68 -9.63 -7.50
CA CYS A 59 2.63 -10.67 -7.91
C CYS A 59 2.09 -11.59 -9.02
N GLY A 60 0.80 -11.50 -9.32
CA GLY A 60 0.13 -12.35 -10.31
C GLY A 60 0.00 -11.69 -11.69
N THR A 61 -0.62 -12.40 -12.60
CA THR A 61 -0.89 -11.96 -13.99
C THR A 61 -2.30 -11.38 -14.18
N PHE A 62 -3.03 -11.19 -13.09
CA PHE A 62 -4.41 -10.70 -13.14
C PHE A 62 -4.47 -9.19 -13.32
N HIS A 63 -5.22 -8.72 -14.31
CA HIS A 63 -5.44 -7.28 -14.54
C HIS A 63 -6.67 -6.71 -13.81
N ASN A 64 -7.59 -7.57 -13.39
CA ASN A 64 -8.84 -7.16 -12.73
C ASN A 64 -8.92 -7.79 -11.33
N PHE A 65 -8.89 -6.93 -10.30
CA PHE A 65 -8.92 -7.37 -8.91
C PHE A 65 -10.19 -8.15 -8.53
N LYS A 66 -11.36 -7.75 -9.05
CA LYS A 66 -12.63 -8.45 -8.78
C LYS A 66 -12.62 -9.86 -9.36
N HIS A 67 -12.07 -10.02 -10.57
CA HIS A 67 -11.92 -11.33 -11.21
C HIS A 67 -10.94 -12.21 -10.41
N TYR A 68 -9.75 -11.65 -10.09
CA TYR A 68 -8.77 -12.33 -9.23
C TYR A 68 -9.39 -12.81 -7.91
N TYR A 69 -10.07 -11.93 -7.18
CA TYR A 69 -10.66 -12.28 -5.89
C TYR A 69 -11.71 -13.39 -6.00
N ARG A 70 -12.66 -13.27 -6.95
CA ARG A 70 -13.75 -14.23 -7.09
C ARG A 70 -13.28 -15.60 -7.55
N PHE A 71 -12.49 -15.65 -8.61
CA PHE A 71 -12.11 -16.91 -9.24
C PHE A 71 -10.84 -17.51 -8.63
N TYR A 72 -9.81 -16.71 -8.40
CA TYR A 72 -8.57 -17.27 -7.89
C TYR A 72 -8.64 -17.47 -6.37
N ILE A 73 -9.04 -16.47 -5.58
CA ILE A 73 -9.06 -16.60 -4.12
C ILE A 73 -10.25 -17.45 -3.65
N CYS A 74 -11.49 -17.10 -4.05
CA CYS A 74 -12.68 -17.77 -3.50
C CYS A 74 -12.93 -19.18 -4.06
N GLU A 75 -12.49 -19.48 -5.29
CA GLU A 75 -12.72 -20.79 -5.91
C GLU A 75 -11.44 -21.63 -5.90
N HIS A 76 -10.36 -21.15 -6.52
CA HIS A 76 -9.13 -21.92 -6.69
C HIS A 76 -8.33 -22.10 -5.39
N MET A 77 -8.20 -21.04 -4.60
CA MET A 77 -7.45 -21.03 -3.34
C MET A 77 -8.36 -21.17 -2.09
N ASN A 78 -9.58 -21.67 -2.24
CA ASN A 78 -10.56 -21.77 -1.14
C ASN A 78 -10.04 -22.59 0.05
N SER A 79 -9.24 -23.61 -0.18
CA SER A 79 -8.62 -24.42 0.89
C SER A 79 -7.65 -23.61 1.77
N TYR A 80 -7.01 -22.59 1.22
CA TYR A 80 -6.09 -21.70 1.94
C TYR A 80 -6.79 -20.47 2.53
N PHE A 81 -7.92 -20.06 1.96
CA PHE A 81 -8.76 -18.94 2.44
C PHE A 81 -10.19 -19.38 2.76
N PRO A 82 -10.39 -20.32 3.72
CA PRO A 82 -11.72 -20.88 4.01
C PRO A 82 -12.70 -19.84 4.55
N ASN A 83 -12.17 -18.75 5.10
CA ASN A 83 -12.93 -17.64 5.66
C ASN A 83 -13.14 -16.49 4.67
N ALA A 84 -12.88 -16.69 3.38
CA ALA A 84 -13.09 -15.66 2.38
C ALA A 84 -14.51 -15.09 2.45
N VAL A 85 -14.59 -13.76 2.43
CA VAL A 85 -15.87 -13.02 2.48
C VAL A 85 -16.32 -12.63 1.08
N SER A 86 -17.54 -12.09 0.93
CA SER A 86 -17.96 -11.55 -0.37
C SER A 86 -17.02 -10.45 -0.85
N TYR A 87 -16.89 -10.26 -2.15
CA TYR A 87 -16.03 -9.23 -2.74
C TYR A 87 -16.31 -7.82 -2.19
N ASN A 88 -17.59 -7.44 -2.07
CA ASN A 88 -17.95 -6.12 -1.54
C ASN A 88 -17.48 -5.97 -0.09
N ARG A 89 -17.66 -7.02 0.72
CA ARG A 89 -17.17 -7.01 2.10
C ARG A 89 -15.65 -6.96 2.18
N PHE A 90 -14.95 -7.64 1.29
CA PHE A 90 -13.49 -7.57 1.20
C PHE A 90 -13.03 -6.12 0.93
N VAL A 91 -13.63 -5.45 -0.05
CA VAL A 91 -13.31 -4.05 -0.38
C VAL A 91 -13.56 -3.12 0.81
N GLU A 92 -14.61 -3.34 1.61
CA GLU A 92 -14.87 -2.58 2.85
C GLU A 92 -13.81 -2.81 3.94
N LEU A 93 -13.16 -3.96 3.93
CA LEU A 93 -12.12 -4.30 4.92
C LEU A 93 -10.74 -3.74 4.56
N GLN A 94 -10.44 -3.56 3.28
CA GLN A 94 -9.13 -3.06 2.81
C GLN A 94 -8.65 -1.77 3.52
N PRO A 95 -9.47 -0.73 3.75
CA PRO A 95 -9.01 0.48 4.43
C PRO A 95 -8.48 0.24 5.84
N ARG A 96 -8.91 -0.82 6.51
CA ARG A 96 -8.45 -1.17 7.86
C ARG A 96 -7.02 -1.70 7.88
N THR A 97 -6.55 -2.22 6.76
CA THR A 97 -5.22 -2.82 6.63
C THR A 97 -4.18 -1.84 6.06
N ILE A 98 -4.55 -0.60 5.72
CA ILE A 98 -3.63 0.37 5.12
C ILE A 98 -2.47 0.67 6.07
N VAL A 99 -2.76 0.97 7.34
CA VAL A 99 -1.70 1.30 8.33
C VAL A 99 -0.77 0.11 8.57
N PRO A 100 -1.26 -1.10 8.92
CA PRO A 100 -0.37 -2.25 9.06
C PRO A 100 0.39 -2.60 7.77
N LEU A 101 -0.21 -2.45 6.60
CA LEU A 101 0.47 -2.68 5.32
C LEU A 101 1.62 -1.69 5.09
N MET A 102 1.41 -0.41 5.42
CA MET A 102 2.46 0.62 5.33
C MET A 102 3.61 0.37 6.30
N LEU A 103 3.32 -0.10 7.51
CA LEU A 103 4.34 -0.45 8.48
C LEU A 103 5.09 -1.72 8.06
N LEU A 104 4.38 -2.73 7.58
CA LEU A 104 5.00 -3.93 7.01
C LEU A 104 5.96 -3.60 5.86
N LEU A 105 5.54 -2.72 4.94
CA LEU A 105 6.39 -2.26 3.84
C LEU A 105 7.67 -1.59 4.37
N LYS A 106 7.57 -0.74 5.39
CA LYS A 106 8.72 -0.06 5.97
C LYS A 106 9.68 -1.00 6.68
N LEU A 107 9.17 -2.04 7.34
CA LEU A 107 9.99 -2.96 8.14
C LEU A 107 10.62 -4.08 7.31
N VAL A 108 9.94 -4.54 6.28
CA VAL A 108 10.33 -5.74 5.52
C VAL A 108 10.66 -5.42 4.07
N GLY A 109 10.00 -4.39 3.49
CA GLY A 109 10.09 -4.07 2.06
C GLY A 109 11.12 -3.01 1.72
N PHE A 110 11.70 -2.29 2.69
CA PHE A 110 12.72 -1.30 2.44
C PHE A 110 14.11 -1.94 2.46
N GLY A 111 14.94 -1.53 1.48
CA GLY A 111 16.34 -1.90 1.40
C GLY A 111 17.24 -1.05 2.30
N GLU A 112 18.51 -1.35 2.28
CA GLU A 112 19.53 -0.57 2.99
C GLU A 112 20.13 0.53 2.12
N CYS A 113 20.44 1.67 2.73
CA CYS A 113 21.12 2.76 2.05
C CYS A 113 22.59 2.38 1.84
N THR A 114 23.01 2.34 0.56
CA THR A 114 24.37 1.96 0.17
C THR A 114 25.27 3.16 -0.16
N GLY A 115 24.71 4.38 -0.04
CA GLY A 115 25.41 5.64 -0.33
C GLY A 115 25.17 6.20 -1.73
N ILE A 116 24.58 5.43 -2.64
CA ILE A 116 24.10 5.91 -3.94
C ILE A 116 22.60 5.68 -4.03
N THR A 117 21.86 6.75 -4.27
CA THR A 117 20.39 6.68 -4.35
C THR A 117 19.88 7.35 -5.62
N TYR A 118 18.79 6.80 -6.14
CA TYR A 118 18.09 7.32 -7.32
C TYR A 118 16.71 7.79 -6.89
N VAL A 119 16.37 9.01 -7.26
CA VAL A 119 15.03 9.58 -7.03
C VAL A 119 14.30 9.72 -8.36
N ASP A 120 13.11 9.16 -8.44
CA ASP A 120 12.24 9.31 -9.61
C ASP A 120 10.80 9.56 -9.18
N SER A 121 10.02 10.14 -10.07
CA SER A 121 8.60 10.38 -9.83
C SER A 121 7.73 9.84 -10.96
N THR A 122 6.62 9.22 -10.59
CA THR A 122 5.64 8.73 -11.56
C THR A 122 4.25 9.32 -11.31
N PRO A 123 3.53 9.75 -12.36
CA PRO A 123 2.18 10.29 -12.20
C PRO A 123 1.16 9.17 -11.99
N ILE A 124 0.38 9.27 -10.91
CA ILE A 124 -0.80 8.42 -10.65
C ILE A 124 -2.03 9.18 -11.14
N LYS A 125 -2.52 8.81 -12.32
CA LYS A 125 -3.71 9.42 -12.93
C LYS A 125 -4.99 8.88 -12.27
N VAL A 126 -5.82 9.78 -11.75
CA VAL A 126 -7.10 9.43 -11.11
C VAL A 126 -8.21 9.22 -12.14
N CYS A 127 -8.25 10.07 -13.17
CA CYS A 127 -9.23 9.95 -14.25
C CYS A 127 -8.69 10.61 -15.54
N HIS A 128 -9.39 10.34 -16.64
CA HIS A 128 -9.11 11.04 -17.90
C HIS A 128 -9.42 12.54 -17.76
N ASN A 129 -8.61 13.41 -18.40
CA ASN A 129 -8.71 14.88 -18.27
C ASN A 129 -10.10 15.45 -18.56
N LYS A 130 -10.86 14.84 -19.49
CA LYS A 130 -12.26 15.25 -19.79
C LYS A 130 -13.22 15.00 -18.62
N ARG A 131 -12.86 14.16 -17.65
CA ARG A 131 -13.72 13.76 -16.54
C ARG A 131 -13.36 14.42 -15.20
N ILE A 132 -12.44 15.37 -15.19
CA ILE A 132 -11.97 16.03 -13.96
C ILE A 132 -13.13 16.66 -13.19
N TYR A 133 -13.98 17.40 -13.86
CA TYR A 133 -15.12 18.10 -13.24
C TYR A 133 -16.23 17.16 -12.73
N SER A 134 -16.33 15.97 -13.28
CA SER A 134 -17.28 14.94 -12.83
C SER A 134 -16.71 14.02 -11.75
N ASN A 135 -15.40 14.09 -11.47
CA ASN A 135 -14.78 13.29 -10.45
C ASN A 135 -15.02 13.91 -9.06
N LYS A 136 -15.95 13.32 -8.31
CA LYS A 136 -16.30 13.79 -6.96
C LYS A 136 -15.38 13.21 -5.88
N VAL A 137 -14.83 12.02 -6.09
CA VAL A 137 -14.06 11.25 -5.06
C VAL A 137 -12.76 11.96 -4.69
N PHE A 138 -12.04 12.51 -5.68
CA PHE A 138 -10.73 13.13 -5.47
C PHE A 138 -10.72 14.64 -5.73
N LYS A 139 -11.92 15.27 -5.72
CA LYS A 139 -12.11 16.68 -6.13
C LYS A 139 -11.16 17.65 -5.41
N ASP A 140 -10.99 17.49 -4.09
CA ASP A 140 -10.21 18.43 -3.27
C ASP A 140 -8.82 17.86 -2.87
N ILE A 141 -8.57 16.61 -3.20
CA ILE A 141 -7.36 15.89 -2.82
C ILE A 141 -6.36 15.83 -3.99
N ALA A 142 -6.83 15.50 -5.20
CA ALA A 142 -5.99 15.45 -6.39
C ALA A 142 -5.87 16.83 -7.06
N GLN A 143 -4.78 17.05 -7.80
CA GLN A 143 -4.53 18.29 -8.54
C GLN A 143 -4.08 17.99 -9.97
N ARG A 144 -4.24 19.00 -10.85
CA ARG A 144 -3.67 18.95 -12.20
C ARG A 144 -2.15 19.11 -12.14
N GLY A 145 -1.45 18.20 -12.78
CA GLY A 145 -0.01 18.26 -12.97
C GLY A 145 0.37 18.07 -14.42
N LYS A 146 1.64 18.33 -14.72
CA LYS A 146 2.25 18.12 -16.02
C LYS A 146 3.39 17.11 -15.87
N SER A 147 3.42 16.12 -16.74
CA SER A 147 4.54 15.18 -16.87
C SER A 147 5.09 15.25 -18.30
N THR A 148 6.15 14.52 -18.59
CA THR A 148 6.66 14.34 -19.96
C THR A 148 5.60 13.80 -20.93
N MET A 149 4.64 13.02 -20.41
CA MET A 149 3.49 12.45 -21.16
C MET A 149 2.31 13.43 -21.31
N GLY A 150 2.43 14.68 -20.85
CA GLY A 150 1.40 15.70 -20.92
C GLY A 150 0.67 15.96 -19.60
N TRP A 151 -0.49 16.62 -19.69
CA TRP A 151 -1.29 17.00 -18.53
C TRP A 151 -2.06 15.78 -17.97
N PHE A 152 -2.11 15.70 -16.64
CA PHE A 152 -2.89 14.69 -15.93
C PHE A 152 -3.59 15.31 -14.71
N PHE A 153 -4.58 14.59 -14.17
CA PHE A 153 -5.23 14.90 -12.90
C PHE A 153 -5.01 13.75 -11.94
N GLY A 154 -4.38 14.00 -10.80
CA GLY A 154 -4.05 12.96 -9.85
C GLY A 154 -2.97 13.35 -8.86
N PHE A 155 -2.07 12.42 -8.64
CA PHE A 155 -0.97 12.48 -7.68
C PHE A 155 0.36 12.18 -8.37
N LYS A 156 1.46 12.52 -7.70
CA LYS A 156 2.81 12.03 -8.05
C LYS A 156 3.30 11.11 -6.93
N LEU A 157 3.77 9.96 -7.31
CA LEU A 157 4.49 9.03 -6.45
C LEU A 157 5.98 9.24 -6.67
N HIS A 158 6.65 9.73 -5.64
CA HIS A 158 8.11 9.88 -5.62
C HIS A 158 8.69 8.64 -4.95
N LEU A 159 9.68 8.03 -5.58
CA LEU A 159 10.36 6.83 -5.11
C LEU A 159 11.85 7.12 -4.96
N VAL A 160 12.44 6.57 -3.92
CA VAL A 160 13.90 6.55 -3.72
C VAL A 160 14.34 5.10 -3.66
N CYS A 161 15.26 4.73 -4.54
CA CYS A 161 15.81 3.38 -4.64
C CYS A 161 17.33 3.41 -4.55
N ASN A 162 17.94 2.32 -4.06
CA ASN A 162 19.38 2.12 -4.14
C ASN A 162 19.81 1.58 -5.52
N GLU A 163 21.09 1.36 -5.73
CA GLU A 163 21.64 0.81 -6.98
C GLU A 163 21.18 -0.62 -7.29
N LYS A 164 20.66 -1.35 -6.30
CA LYS A 164 20.08 -2.69 -6.47
C LYS A 164 18.60 -2.64 -6.89
N GLY A 165 18.00 -1.42 -6.92
CA GLY A 165 16.58 -1.23 -7.19
C GLY A 165 15.67 -1.50 -5.99
N GLU A 166 16.24 -1.61 -4.78
CA GLU A 166 15.46 -1.76 -3.56
C GLU A 166 14.89 -0.41 -3.13
N LEU A 167 13.64 -0.39 -2.71
CA LEU A 167 12.95 0.82 -2.26
C LEU A 167 13.52 1.26 -0.90
N LEU A 168 13.98 2.52 -0.81
CA LEU A 168 14.46 3.12 0.43
C LEU A 168 13.43 4.03 1.09
N ASN A 169 12.71 4.79 0.28
CA ASN A 169 11.68 5.70 0.77
C ASN A 169 10.68 6.03 -0.35
N PHE A 170 9.51 6.54 0.02
CA PHE A 170 8.56 7.05 -0.95
C PHE A 170 7.71 8.17 -0.36
N SER A 171 7.16 9.00 -1.23
CA SER A 171 6.20 10.05 -0.86
C SER A 171 5.14 10.21 -1.94
N LEU A 172 3.91 10.48 -1.51
CA LEU A 172 2.80 10.75 -2.40
C LEU A 172 2.41 12.24 -2.28
N THR A 173 2.49 12.96 -3.38
CA THR A 173 2.13 14.38 -3.44
C THR A 173 0.99 14.64 -4.40
N LYS A 174 0.39 15.82 -4.34
CA LYS A 174 -0.56 16.29 -5.35
C LYS A 174 0.14 16.43 -6.70
N GLY A 175 -0.58 16.21 -7.80
CA GLY A 175 0.01 16.21 -9.14
C GLY A 175 0.72 17.50 -9.58
N ASN A 176 0.39 18.64 -8.97
CA ASN A 176 0.99 19.95 -9.25
C ASN A 176 2.29 20.22 -8.50
N VAL A 177 2.71 19.36 -7.58
CA VAL A 177 3.96 19.53 -6.84
C VAL A 177 5.14 19.24 -7.77
N ASP A 178 6.15 20.11 -7.74
CA ASP A 178 7.38 19.93 -8.52
C ASP A 178 8.25 18.83 -7.89
N ASP A 179 8.91 18.04 -8.73
CA ASP A 179 9.79 16.95 -8.26
C ASP A 179 11.04 17.49 -7.56
N ARG A 180 11.40 18.74 -7.84
CA ARG A 180 12.52 19.47 -7.23
C ARG A 180 12.10 20.27 -5.99
N ASN A 181 10.86 20.09 -5.50
CA ASN A 181 10.41 20.80 -4.31
C ASN A 181 11.29 20.41 -3.12
N PRO A 182 11.95 21.36 -2.42
CA PRO A 182 12.83 21.08 -1.30
C PRO A 182 12.14 20.29 -0.16
N ASP A 183 10.88 20.57 0.10
CA ASP A 183 10.13 19.85 1.17
C ASP A 183 9.97 18.38 0.83
N VAL A 184 9.71 18.06 -0.44
CA VAL A 184 9.58 16.66 -0.91
C VAL A 184 10.93 15.97 -0.83
N ILE A 185 11.99 16.62 -1.32
CA ILE A 185 13.35 16.07 -1.28
C ILE A 185 13.78 15.83 0.16
N ASN A 186 13.60 16.79 1.04
CA ASN A 186 13.95 16.66 2.47
C ASN A 186 13.22 15.48 3.15
N VAL A 187 11.93 15.29 2.86
CA VAL A 187 11.18 14.14 3.41
C VAL A 187 11.70 12.81 2.87
N LEU A 188 12.04 12.76 1.58
CA LEU A 188 12.52 11.55 0.93
C LEU A 188 13.93 11.14 1.39
N THR A 189 14.79 12.13 1.70
CA THR A 189 16.21 11.91 1.98
C THR A 189 16.56 11.99 3.47
N LYS A 190 15.58 12.24 4.35
CA LYS A 190 15.79 12.53 5.76
C LYS A 190 16.71 11.54 6.50
N ASP A 191 16.60 10.25 6.17
CA ASP A 191 17.33 9.17 6.83
C ASP A 191 18.36 8.50 5.90
N LEU A 192 18.70 9.17 4.78
CA LEU A 192 19.62 8.66 3.77
C LEU A 192 20.95 9.41 3.83
N PHE A 193 22.03 8.74 3.47
CA PHE A 193 23.37 9.30 3.34
C PHE A 193 23.96 9.05 1.96
N GLY A 194 24.96 9.83 1.56
CA GLY A 194 25.68 9.65 0.30
C GLY A 194 25.28 10.62 -0.81
N LYS A 195 25.24 10.11 -2.03
CA LYS A 195 24.93 10.89 -3.26
C LYS A 195 23.53 10.56 -3.76
N LEU A 196 22.84 11.62 -4.19
CA LEU A 196 21.58 11.59 -4.94
C LEU A 196 21.87 11.67 -6.44
#